data_f9cd6ad7f4ce69c26cf3e48d26a7b437
#
_entry.id   f9cd6ad7f4ce69c26cf3e48d26a7b437
#
_cell.length_a   1.000
_cell.length_b   1.000
_cell.length_c   1.000
_cell.angle_alpha   90.00
_cell.angle_beta   90.00
_cell.angle_gamma   90.00
#
_symmetry.space_group_name_H-M   'P 1'
#
loop_
_entity.id
_entity.type
_entity.pdbx_description
1 polymer ?
#
loop_
_entity_poly.entity_id
_entity_poly.type
_entity_poly.pdbx_seq_one_letter_code
_entity_poly.pdbx_strand_id
1 'polypeptide(L)'
;PSAMKVDVRIISATNWDLQQQVEKKMFREDLYYRLRVVPVHIPPLRYRQEDIVPLIKLFMNKFNHYYNQNCAITPRALNALLAKPWPGNVRELENEIERLLVTCDEQLITENDVLGQAGVHWEPDTDSASESMRVLVERYEMSLLHEYKRKSRSVKEMAFRAKMNESTLRKKAERLGISLYFGNNSTDND
;
A
#
# COMPACT_ATOMS: atom_id res chain seq x y z
N PRO A 1 24.89 21.87 -42.13
CA PRO A 1 23.96 20.75 -42.00
C PRO A 1 22.73 21.04 -42.83
N SER A 2 22.41 20.21 -43.82
CA SER A 2 21.23 20.34 -44.67
C SER A 2 19.97 19.98 -43.86
N ALA A 3 18.96 20.86 -43.86
CA ALA A 3 17.70 20.56 -43.22
C ALA A 3 16.96 19.48 -44.02
N MET A 4 16.57 18.40 -43.36
CA MET A 4 15.79 17.34 -43.95
C MET A 4 14.29 17.57 -43.60
N LYS A 5 13.43 17.59 -44.61
CA LYS A 5 12.00 17.68 -44.41
C LYS A 5 11.46 16.33 -43.95
N VAL A 6 10.80 16.30 -42.79
CA VAL A 6 10.18 15.09 -42.20
C VAL A 6 8.68 15.38 -42.00
N ASP A 7 7.87 14.33 -42.19
CA ASP A 7 6.43 14.35 -41.87
C ASP A 7 6.23 13.61 -40.55
N VAL A 8 6.06 14.36 -39.46
CA VAL A 8 5.93 13.83 -38.10
C VAL A 8 4.82 14.50 -37.33
N ARG A 9 4.12 13.75 -36.49
CA ARG A 9 3.18 14.29 -35.50
C ARG A 9 3.91 14.45 -34.15
N ILE A 10 3.90 15.66 -33.60
CA ILE A 10 4.50 15.95 -32.30
C ILE A 10 3.41 15.91 -31.22
N ILE A 11 3.64 15.12 -30.18
CA ILE A 11 2.85 15.10 -28.94
C ILE A 11 3.80 15.41 -27.78
N SER A 12 3.48 16.47 -27.05
CA SER A 12 4.28 16.88 -25.88
C SER A 12 3.42 16.78 -24.61
N ALA A 13 4.06 16.45 -23.48
CA ALA A 13 3.41 16.40 -22.18
C ALA A 13 4.30 17.05 -21.12
N THR A 14 3.69 17.72 -20.17
CA THR A 14 4.38 18.33 -19.03
C THR A 14 3.43 18.40 -17.83
N ASN A 15 3.98 18.38 -16.64
CA ASN A 15 3.26 18.68 -15.40
C ASN A 15 3.46 20.13 -14.94
N TRP A 16 4.18 20.94 -15.71
CA TRP A 16 4.47 22.33 -15.39
C TRP A 16 3.47 23.27 -16.07
N ASP A 17 3.13 24.36 -15.40
CA ASP A 17 2.44 25.47 -16.05
C ASP A 17 3.45 26.22 -16.95
N LEU A 18 3.43 25.87 -18.23
CA LEU A 18 4.37 26.45 -19.20
C LEU A 18 4.15 27.97 -19.39
N GLN A 19 2.96 28.48 -19.16
CA GLN A 19 2.71 29.92 -19.25
C GLN A 19 3.47 30.68 -18.16
N GLN A 20 3.43 30.19 -16.93
CA GLN A 20 4.23 30.72 -15.84
C GLN A 20 5.75 30.58 -16.09
N GLN A 21 6.17 29.49 -16.75
CA GLN A 21 7.58 29.31 -17.10
C GLN A 21 8.04 30.33 -18.18
N VAL A 22 7.19 30.69 -19.12
CA VAL A 22 7.46 31.75 -20.11
C VAL A 22 7.59 33.11 -19.41
N GLU A 23 6.66 33.44 -18.50
CA GLU A 23 6.70 34.68 -17.71
C GLU A 23 7.99 34.81 -16.90
N LYS A 24 8.46 33.68 -16.33
CA LYS A 24 9.73 33.59 -15.59
C LYS A 24 10.96 33.51 -16.49
N LYS A 25 10.81 33.59 -17.83
CA LYS A 25 11.87 33.42 -18.83
C LYS A 25 12.62 32.08 -18.76
N MET A 26 12.00 31.07 -18.13
CA MET A 26 12.52 29.70 -18.00
C MET A 26 12.12 28.81 -19.18
N PHE A 27 11.18 29.25 -20.00
CA PHE A 27 10.73 28.57 -21.22
C PHE A 27 10.57 29.59 -22.36
N ARG A 28 10.95 29.21 -23.57
CA ARG A 28 10.89 30.09 -24.72
C ARG A 28 9.45 30.28 -25.17
N GLU A 29 9.06 31.55 -25.38
CA GLU A 29 7.70 31.92 -25.79
C GLU A 29 7.37 31.38 -27.19
N ASP A 30 8.30 31.45 -28.15
CA ASP A 30 8.11 30.94 -29.50
C ASP A 30 7.83 29.44 -29.55
N LEU A 31 8.54 28.68 -28.70
CA LEU A 31 8.33 27.23 -28.57
C LEU A 31 7.00 26.90 -27.89
N TYR A 32 6.61 27.69 -26.88
CA TYR A 32 5.33 27.54 -26.22
C TYR A 32 4.17 27.61 -27.19
N TYR A 33 4.11 28.64 -28.04
CA TYR A 33 3.04 28.78 -29.01
C TYR A 33 3.06 27.70 -30.10
N ARG A 34 4.23 27.19 -30.48
CA ARG A 34 4.32 26.07 -31.43
C ARG A 34 3.83 24.74 -30.86
N LEU A 35 3.99 24.52 -29.58
CA LEU A 35 3.55 23.27 -28.92
C LEU A 35 2.08 23.33 -28.47
N ARG A 36 1.56 24.52 -28.12
CA ARG A 36 0.20 24.71 -27.59
C ARG A 36 -0.85 24.88 -28.69
N VAL A 37 -0.82 24.09 -29.73
CA VAL A 37 -1.83 24.17 -30.80
C VAL A 37 -3.15 23.55 -30.35
N VAL A 38 -3.11 22.39 -29.71
CA VAL A 38 -4.29 21.69 -29.16
C VAL A 38 -3.97 21.28 -27.72
N PRO A 39 -4.25 22.13 -26.73
CA PRO A 39 -4.01 21.79 -25.33
C PRO A 39 -5.05 20.79 -24.84
N VAL A 40 -4.56 19.69 -24.19
CA VAL A 40 -5.39 18.72 -23.50
C VAL A 40 -5.03 18.76 -22.01
N HIS A 41 -6.00 19.11 -21.18
CA HIS A 41 -5.82 19.10 -19.72
C HIS A 41 -6.31 17.77 -19.14
N ILE A 42 -5.41 17.04 -18.45
CA ILE A 42 -5.74 15.81 -17.74
C ILE A 42 -5.86 16.14 -16.25
N PRO A 43 -7.07 16.12 -15.68
CA PRO A 43 -7.25 16.41 -14.26
C PRO A 43 -6.61 15.34 -13.38
N PRO A 44 -6.18 15.69 -12.16
CA PRO A 44 -5.72 14.71 -11.18
C PRO A 44 -6.79 13.66 -10.86
N LEU A 45 -6.35 12.45 -10.48
CA LEU A 45 -7.21 11.29 -10.26
C LEU A 45 -8.33 11.54 -9.22
N ARG A 46 -8.06 12.39 -8.22
CA ARG A 46 -9.07 12.80 -7.21
C ARG A 46 -10.28 13.55 -7.79
N TYR A 47 -10.18 14.10 -8.99
CA TYR A 47 -11.28 14.79 -9.69
C TYR A 47 -11.94 13.93 -10.78
N ARG A 48 -11.52 12.66 -10.92
CA ARG A 48 -12.12 11.68 -11.84
C ARG A 48 -12.23 10.32 -11.14
N GLN A 49 -12.98 10.31 -10.05
CA GLN A 49 -13.14 9.13 -9.19
C GLN A 49 -13.76 7.93 -9.92
N GLU A 50 -14.56 8.18 -10.95
CA GLU A 50 -15.12 7.16 -11.84
C GLU A 50 -14.07 6.31 -12.56
N ASP A 51 -12.85 6.84 -12.76
CA ASP A 51 -11.74 6.11 -13.38
C ASP A 51 -11.03 5.17 -12.40
N ILE A 52 -11.17 5.36 -11.08
CA ILE A 52 -10.40 4.59 -10.09
C ILE A 52 -10.75 3.10 -10.14
N VAL A 53 -12.03 2.75 -10.20
CA VAL A 53 -12.47 1.34 -10.25
C VAL A 53 -12.00 0.63 -11.53
N PRO A 54 -12.16 1.19 -12.72
CA PRO A 54 -11.58 0.63 -13.95
C PRO A 54 -10.06 0.46 -13.88
N LEU A 55 -9.34 1.43 -13.32
CA LEU A 55 -7.88 1.34 -13.16
C LEU A 55 -7.46 0.26 -12.17
N ILE A 56 -8.16 0.13 -11.03
CA ILE A 56 -7.91 -0.97 -10.08
C ILE A 56 -8.08 -2.32 -10.79
N LYS A 57 -9.16 -2.51 -11.53
CA LYS A 57 -9.38 -3.76 -12.28
C LYS A 57 -8.28 -4.03 -13.30
N LEU A 58 -7.84 -3.00 -14.01
CA LEU A 58 -6.76 -3.10 -14.99
C LEU A 58 -5.45 -3.54 -14.31
N PHE A 59 -5.07 -2.91 -13.21
CA PHE A 59 -3.84 -3.23 -12.49
C PHE A 59 -3.91 -4.58 -11.77
N MET A 60 -5.05 -4.92 -11.17
CA MET A 60 -5.27 -6.26 -10.60
C MET A 60 -5.07 -7.36 -11.65
N ASN A 61 -5.64 -7.21 -12.85
CA ASN A 61 -5.47 -8.18 -13.92
C ASN A 61 -4.01 -8.23 -14.40
N LYS A 62 -3.38 -7.07 -14.59
CA LYS A 62 -1.97 -6.96 -15.01
C LYS A 62 -1.04 -7.69 -14.04
N PHE A 63 -1.15 -7.41 -12.75
CA PHE A 63 -0.23 -7.95 -11.76
C PHE A 63 -0.56 -9.38 -11.34
N ASN A 64 -1.84 -9.78 -11.31
CA ASN A 64 -2.22 -11.19 -11.18
C ASN A 64 -1.59 -12.05 -12.26
N HIS A 65 -1.62 -11.57 -13.51
CA HIS A 65 -0.97 -12.26 -14.62
C HIS A 65 0.56 -12.27 -14.48
N TYR A 66 1.15 -11.13 -14.14
CA TYR A 66 2.61 -10.97 -14.03
C TYR A 66 3.23 -11.84 -12.93
N TYR A 67 2.58 -11.91 -11.75
CA TYR A 67 3.05 -12.68 -10.61
C TYR A 67 2.46 -14.10 -10.54
N ASN A 68 1.67 -14.52 -11.55
CA ASN A 68 0.96 -15.80 -11.59
C ASN A 68 0.14 -16.05 -10.31
N GLN A 69 -0.57 -15.01 -9.86
CA GLN A 69 -1.45 -15.02 -8.69
C GLN A 69 -2.92 -14.92 -9.12
N ASN A 70 -3.83 -15.13 -8.17
CA ASN A 70 -5.26 -14.97 -8.39
C ASN A 70 -5.90 -14.24 -7.18
N CYS A 71 -5.30 -13.12 -6.80
CA CYS A 71 -5.81 -12.29 -5.72
C CYS A 71 -7.10 -11.57 -6.15
N ALA A 72 -8.10 -11.60 -5.27
CA ALA A 72 -9.32 -10.82 -5.37
C ALA A 72 -9.30 -9.64 -4.37
N ILE A 73 -10.17 -8.66 -4.58
CA ILE A 73 -10.31 -7.53 -3.67
C ILE A 73 -11.70 -7.53 -3.04
N THR A 74 -11.79 -7.33 -1.71
CA THR A 74 -13.08 -7.21 -1.03
C THR A 74 -13.77 -5.87 -1.32
N PRO A 75 -15.11 -5.79 -1.23
CA PRO A 75 -15.83 -4.51 -1.38
C PRO A 75 -15.37 -3.43 -0.37
N ARG A 76 -15.01 -3.83 0.85
CA ARG A 76 -14.49 -2.89 1.87
C ARG A 76 -13.12 -2.34 1.49
N ALA A 77 -12.21 -3.19 1.00
CA ALA A 77 -10.91 -2.77 0.49
C ALA A 77 -11.04 -1.83 -0.71
N LEU A 78 -11.97 -2.13 -1.62
CA LEU A 78 -12.26 -1.25 -2.76
C LEU A 78 -12.73 0.13 -2.29
N ASN A 79 -13.65 0.18 -1.32
CA ASN A 79 -14.11 1.45 -0.75
C ASN A 79 -12.99 2.23 -0.05
N ALA A 80 -12.10 1.54 0.66
CA ALA A 80 -10.93 2.17 1.27
C ALA A 80 -9.98 2.78 0.22
N LEU A 81 -9.75 2.10 -0.91
CA LEU A 81 -8.99 2.65 -2.03
C LEU A 81 -9.66 3.87 -2.66
N LEU A 82 -10.99 3.86 -2.82
CA LEU A 82 -11.74 4.99 -3.36
C LEU A 82 -11.67 6.24 -2.46
N ALA A 83 -11.53 6.05 -1.15
CA ALA A 83 -11.44 7.15 -0.19
C ALA A 83 -10.04 7.82 -0.14
N LYS A 84 -9.00 7.22 -0.73
CA LYS A 84 -7.65 7.80 -0.75
C LYS A 84 -7.56 9.00 -1.71
N PRO A 85 -6.75 10.03 -1.37
CA PRO A 85 -6.65 11.27 -2.17
C PRO A 85 -5.78 11.17 -3.43
N TRP A 86 -4.97 10.13 -3.56
CA TRP A 86 -4.08 9.83 -4.70
C TRP A 86 -3.25 11.02 -5.19
N PRO A 87 -2.37 11.64 -4.37
CA PRO A 87 -1.53 12.76 -4.79
C PRO A 87 -0.58 12.39 -5.93
N GLY A 88 -0.07 11.16 -5.97
CA GLY A 88 0.75 10.60 -7.05
C GLY A 88 -0.06 10.08 -8.25
N ASN A 89 -1.40 10.32 -8.25
CA ASN A 89 -2.30 9.97 -9.35
C ASN A 89 -2.27 8.46 -9.71
N VAL A 90 -2.29 8.16 -11.01
CA VAL A 90 -2.35 6.79 -11.54
C VAL A 90 -1.12 5.96 -11.15
N ARG A 91 0.07 6.58 -11.07
CA ARG A 91 1.30 5.88 -10.66
C ARG A 91 1.25 5.42 -9.21
N GLU A 92 0.74 6.26 -8.33
CA GLU A 92 0.57 5.87 -6.92
C GLU A 92 -0.44 4.74 -6.77
N LEU A 93 -1.59 4.83 -7.49
CA LEU A 93 -2.58 3.78 -7.50
C LEU A 93 -1.99 2.46 -8.04
N GLU A 94 -1.24 2.50 -9.14
CA GLU A 94 -0.57 1.34 -9.73
C GLU A 94 0.38 0.67 -8.73
N ASN A 95 1.28 1.45 -8.11
CA ASN A 95 2.23 0.96 -7.12
C ASN A 95 1.52 0.37 -5.88
N GLU A 96 0.44 1.00 -5.43
CA GLU A 96 -0.34 0.51 -4.29
C GLU A 96 -1.01 -0.83 -4.59
N ILE A 97 -1.60 -1.00 -5.79
CA ILE A 97 -2.19 -2.27 -6.19
C ILE A 97 -1.11 -3.36 -6.33
N GLU A 98 0.04 -3.03 -6.89
CA GLU A 98 1.17 -3.95 -6.97
C GLU A 98 1.63 -4.40 -5.58
N ARG A 99 1.83 -3.44 -4.65
CA ARG A 99 2.18 -3.73 -3.26
C ARG A 99 1.17 -4.66 -2.60
N LEU A 100 -0.12 -4.32 -2.70
CA LEU A 100 -1.20 -5.13 -2.11
C LEU A 100 -1.21 -6.56 -2.64
N LEU A 101 -0.96 -6.75 -3.93
CA LEU A 101 -0.87 -8.05 -4.56
C LEU A 101 0.33 -8.85 -4.08
N VAL A 102 1.53 -8.24 -4.05
CA VAL A 102 2.76 -8.89 -3.61
C VAL A 102 2.71 -9.28 -2.13
N THR A 103 2.01 -8.49 -1.30
CA THR A 103 1.85 -8.76 0.14
C THR A 103 0.60 -9.58 0.50
N CYS A 104 -0.17 -10.03 -0.50
CA CYS A 104 -1.40 -10.77 -0.30
C CYS A 104 -1.13 -12.26 0.01
N ASP A 105 -1.31 -12.67 1.27
CA ASP A 105 -1.04 -14.06 1.70
C ASP A 105 -2.20 -15.03 1.42
N GLU A 106 -3.46 -14.56 1.40
CA GLU A 106 -4.68 -15.38 1.33
C GLU A 106 -5.43 -15.27 -0.02
N GLN A 107 -4.80 -14.77 -1.05
CA GLN A 107 -5.42 -14.47 -2.37
C GLN A 107 -6.64 -13.51 -2.27
N LEU A 108 -6.77 -12.78 -1.14
CA LEU A 108 -7.86 -11.86 -0.90
C LEU A 108 -7.36 -10.58 -0.20
N ILE A 109 -7.41 -9.47 -0.93
CA ILE A 109 -7.05 -8.15 -0.41
C ILE A 109 -8.21 -7.61 0.44
N THR A 110 -7.94 -7.32 1.71
CA THR A 110 -8.89 -6.80 2.69
C THR A 110 -8.72 -5.31 2.94
N GLU A 111 -9.68 -4.70 3.66
CA GLU A 111 -9.59 -3.30 4.09
C GLU A 111 -8.34 -3.03 4.95
N ASN A 112 -7.96 -3.99 5.81
CA ASN A 112 -6.78 -3.88 6.65
C ASN A 112 -5.49 -3.79 5.84
N ASP A 113 -5.40 -4.49 4.71
CA ASP A 113 -4.26 -4.44 3.80
C ASP A 113 -4.11 -3.05 3.18
N VAL A 114 -5.23 -2.42 2.82
CA VAL A 114 -5.27 -1.07 2.23
C VAL A 114 -4.95 0.01 3.26
N LEU A 115 -5.41 -0.17 4.51
CA LEU A 115 -5.19 0.80 5.59
C LEU A 115 -3.82 0.64 6.29
N GLY A 116 -3.00 -0.32 5.85
CA GLY A 116 -1.73 -0.64 6.48
C GLY A 116 -1.90 -1.29 7.86
N GLN A 117 -3.11 -1.79 8.19
CA GLN A 117 -3.40 -2.49 9.45
C GLN A 117 -3.28 -4.02 9.30
N ALA A 118 -3.01 -4.50 8.10
CA ALA A 118 -2.72 -5.88 7.81
C ALA A 118 -1.29 -6.21 8.23
N GLY A 119 -1.19 -6.94 9.31
CA GLY A 119 0.05 -7.47 9.85
C GLY A 119 1.07 -6.39 10.16
N VAL A 120 1.31 -6.19 11.42
CA VAL A 120 2.38 -5.37 12.02
C VAL A 120 3.15 -4.55 10.98
N HIS A 121 2.67 -3.35 10.68
CA HIS A 121 3.45 -2.37 9.95
C HIS A 121 4.64 -2.01 10.84
N TRP A 122 5.73 -2.73 10.66
CA TRP A 122 6.98 -2.32 11.21
C TRP A 122 7.50 -1.18 10.33
N GLU A 123 7.12 0.05 10.67
CA GLU A 123 7.90 1.22 10.27
C GLU A 123 9.11 1.25 11.21
N PRO A 124 10.33 1.10 10.70
CA PRO A 124 11.48 1.45 11.52
C PRO A 124 11.31 2.95 11.84
N ASP A 125 11.09 3.25 13.12
CA ASP A 125 11.25 4.61 13.60
C ASP A 125 12.58 5.11 13.05
N THR A 126 12.57 6.22 12.32
CA THR A 126 13.77 6.79 11.70
C THR A 126 14.84 7.17 12.74
N ASP A 127 14.50 7.16 14.01
CA ASP A 127 15.42 7.27 15.15
C ASP A 127 16.11 5.93 15.52
N SER A 128 15.66 4.78 14.98
CA SER A 128 16.19 3.46 15.36
C SER A 128 17.42 3.00 14.55
N ALA A 129 18.02 3.88 13.76
CA ALA A 129 19.28 3.57 13.03
C ALA A 129 20.44 3.12 13.95
N SER A 130 20.27 3.23 15.30
CA SER A 130 21.23 2.78 16.29
C SER A 130 20.85 1.49 17.02
N GLU A 131 19.64 0.95 16.81
CA GLU A 131 19.21 -0.28 17.50
C GLU A 131 19.76 -1.53 16.81
N SER A 132 20.24 -2.49 17.62
CA SER A 132 20.73 -3.74 17.07
C SER A 132 19.58 -4.58 16.48
N MET A 133 19.85 -5.34 15.41
CA MET A 133 18.90 -6.25 14.77
C MET A 133 18.16 -7.15 15.78
N ARG A 134 18.83 -7.52 16.86
CA ARG A 134 18.25 -8.33 17.94
C ARG A 134 17.08 -7.64 18.63
N VAL A 135 17.22 -6.36 18.97
CA VAL A 135 16.17 -5.54 19.61
C VAL A 135 14.97 -5.36 18.68
N LEU A 136 15.25 -5.16 17.40
CA LEU A 136 14.21 -5.01 16.38
C LEU A 136 13.41 -6.31 16.22
N VAL A 137 14.07 -7.47 16.17
CA VAL A 137 13.43 -8.79 16.11
C VAL A 137 12.60 -9.06 17.35
N GLU A 138 13.11 -8.77 18.55
CA GLU A 138 12.38 -8.97 19.82
C GLU A 138 11.11 -8.08 19.88
N ARG A 139 11.19 -6.82 19.43
CA ARG A 139 10.04 -5.92 19.34
C ARG A 139 8.99 -6.44 18.38
N TYR A 140 9.42 -6.93 17.21
CA TYR A 140 8.53 -7.54 16.22
C TYR A 140 7.85 -8.79 16.75
N GLU A 141 8.60 -9.70 17.37
CA GLU A 141 8.05 -10.90 18.02
C GLU A 141 7.02 -10.55 19.11
N MET A 142 7.30 -9.50 19.90
CA MET A 142 6.39 -9.01 20.92
C MET A 142 5.06 -8.53 20.34
N SER A 143 5.12 -7.73 19.29
CA SER A 143 3.92 -7.19 18.61
C SER A 143 3.05 -8.31 18.01
N LEU A 144 3.66 -9.29 17.36
CA LEU A 144 2.96 -10.48 16.84
C LEU A 144 2.26 -11.27 17.96
N LEU A 145 2.95 -11.53 19.07
CA LEU A 145 2.37 -12.28 20.18
C LEU A 145 1.22 -11.52 20.84
N HIS A 146 1.28 -10.20 20.95
CA HIS A 146 0.17 -9.38 21.43
C HIS A 146 -1.04 -9.47 20.47
N GLU A 147 -0.81 -9.47 19.18
CA GLU A 147 -1.89 -9.62 18.20
C GLU A 147 -2.56 -10.99 18.27
N TYR A 148 -1.76 -12.08 18.32
CA TYR A 148 -2.30 -13.42 18.50
C TYR A 148 -3.06 -13.56 19.82
N LYS A 149 -2.55 -12.98 20.92
CA LYS A 149 -3.25 -12.96 22.21
C LYS A 149 -4.61 -12.28 22.12
N ARG A 150 -4.68 -11.10 21.46
CA ARG A 150 -5.93 -10.36 21.28
C ARG A 150 -6.98 -11.15 20.49
N LYS A 151 -6.54 -11.96 19.51
CA LYS A 151 -7.39 -12.78 18.64
C LYS A 151 -7.73 -14.15 19.22
N SER A 152 -7.23 -14.52 20.41
CA SER A 152 -7.38 -15.84 21.02
C SER A 152 -8.03 -15.74 22.39
N ARG A 153 -8.78 -16.79 22.78
CA ARG A 153 -9.44 -16.90 24.08
C ARG A 153 -8.69 -17.81 25.08
N SER A 154 -7.67 -18.53 24.59
CA SER A 154 -6.86 -19.44 25.39
C SER A 154 -5.45 -19.56 24.83
N VAL A 155 -4.51 -20.05 25.67
CA VAL A 155 -3.14 -20.36 25.24
C VAL A 155 -3.10 -21.39 24.13
N LYS A 156 -3.97 -22.39 24.18
CA LYS A 156 -4.08 -23.45 23.17
C LYS A 156 -4.50 -22.89 21.81
N GLU A 157 -5.51 -22.02 21.79
CA GLU A 157 -5.95 -21.36 20.57
C GLU A 157 -4.87 -20.42 20.02
N MET A 158 -4.20 -19.66 20.89
CA MET A 158 -3.09 -18.80 20.50
C MET A 158 -1.94 -19.60 19.88
N ALA A 159 -1.58 -20.73 20.47
CA ALA A 159 -0.54 -21.62 19.95
C ALA A 159 -0.93 -22.19 18.57
N PHE A 160 -2.19 -22.60 18.42
CA PHE A 160 -2.72 -23.10 17.15
C PHE A 160 -2.64 -22.03 16.05
N ARG A 161 -3.10 -20.79 16.35
CA ARG A 161 -3.03 -19.66 15.40
C ARG A 161 -1.60 -19.27 15.03
N ALA A 162 -0.70 -19.29 16.01
CA ALA A 162 0.72 -19.00 15.82
C ALA A 162 1.50 -20.17 15.18
N LYS A 163 0.83 -21.30 14.87
CA LYS A 163 1.42 -22.53 14.31
C LYS A 163 2.64 -23.02 15.11
N MET A 164 2.57 -22.98 16.44
CA MET A 164 3.63 -23.44 17.35
C MET A 164 3.07 -24.22 18.52
N ASN A 165 3.95 -24.98 19.21
CA ASN A 165 3.57 -25.74 20.41
C ASN A 165 3.31 -24.80 21.60
N GLU A 166 2.39 -25.15 22.51
CA GLU A 166 2.09 -24.38 23.72
C GLU A 166 3.34 -24.14 24.59
N SER A 167 4.22 -25.16 24.72
CA SER A 167 5.45 -25.02 25.46
C SER A 167 6.42 -24.01 24.87
N THR A 168 6.54 -23.96 23.52
CA THR A 168 7.36 -23.01 22.82
C THR A 168 6.76 -21.60 22.94
N LEU A 169 5.43 -21.48 22.83
CA LEU A 169 4.72 -20.22 22.99
C LEU A 169 4.93 -19.65 24.42
N ARG A 170 4.80 -20.48 25.46
CA ARG A 170 5.02 -20.08 26.86
C ARG A 170 6.44 -19.58 27.10
N LYS A 171 7.46 -20.34 26.68
CA LYS A 171 8.87 -19.91 26.78
C LYS A 171 9.14 -18.59 26.05
N LYS A 172 8.53 -18.41 24.86
CA LYS A 172 8.70 -17.19 24.07
C LYS A 172 8.01 -15.99 24.72
N ALA A 173 6.80 -16.18 25.22
CA ALA A 173 6.05 -15.15 25.95
C ALA A 173 6.76 -14.75 27.26
N GLU A 174 7.28 -15.71 28.01
CA GLU A 174 8.07 -15.46 29.23
C GLU A 174 9.33 -14.66 28.94
N ARG A 175 10.10 -15.06 27.91
CA ARG A 175 11.30 -14.33 27.48
C ARG A 175 11.00 -12.87 27.11
N LEU A 176 9.84 -12.60 26.51
CA LEU A 176 9.42 -11.29 26.04
C LEU A 176 8.55 -10.54 27.06
N GLY A 177 8.38 -11.06 28.26
CA GLY A 177 7.60 -10.40 29.32
C GLY A 177 6.10 -10.32 29.04
N ILE A 178 5.56 -11.18 28.17
CA ILE A 178 4.14 -11.18 27.81
C ILE A 178 3.35 -12.11 28.73
N SER A 179 2.41 -11.54 29.48
CA SER A 179 1.47 -12.34 30.28
C SER A 179 0.50 -13.12 29.39
N LEU A 180 0.40 -14.42 29.56
CA LEU A 180 -0.54 -15.32 28.89
C LEU A 180 -1.86 -15.51 29.67
N TYR A 181 -2.24 -14.53 30.49
CA TYR A 181 -3.52 -14.54 31.16
C TYR A 181 -4.62 -14.12 30.17
N PHE A 182 -5.64 -14.96 30.03
CA PHE A 182 -6.88 -14.72 29.29
C PHE A 182 -7.99 -14.62 30.34
N GLY A 183 -8.57 -13.43 30.53
CA GLY A 183 -9.63 -13.21 31.53
C GLY A 183 -10.77 -14.20 31.30
N ASN A 184 -11.18 -14.90 32.35
CA ASN A 184 -12.38 -15.73 32.34
C ASN A 184 -13.62 -14.82 32.25
N ASN A 185 -14.28 -14.78 31.11
CA ASN A 185 -15.69 -14.48 31.06
C ASN A 185 -16.47 -15.78 31.36
N SER A 186 -16.42 -16.21 32.61
CA SER A 186 -17.38 -17.17 33.14
C SER A 186 -18.60 -16.35 33.51
N THR A 187 -19.56 -16.25 32.61
CA THR A 187 -20.94 -16.06 33.01
C THR A 187 -21.47 -17.45 33.34
N ASP A 188 -21.24 -17.88 34.56
CA ASP A 188 -22.17 -18.83 35.21
C ASP A 188 -23.47 -18.08 35.37
N ASN A 189 -24.50 -18.52 34.68
CA ASN A 189 -25.88 -18.27 35.04
C ASN A 189 -26.51 -19.65 35.32
N ASP A 190 -26.91 -19.80 36.58
CA ASP A 190 -27.90 -20.74 37.05
C ASP A 190 -29.19 -20.71 36.23
#